data_e422fabe9f7ce60a42e93379c2c538d5
#
_entry.id   e422fabe9f7ce60a42e93379c2c538d5
#
_cell.length_a   1.000
_cell.length_b   1.000
_cell.length_c   1.000
_cell.angle_alpha   90.00
_cell.angle_beta   90.00
_cell.angle_gamma   90.00
#
_symmetry.space_group_name_H-M   'P 1'
#
loop_
_entity.id
_entity.type
_entity.pdbx_description
1 polymer ?
#
loop_
_entity_poly.entity_id
_entity_poly.type
_entity_poly.pdbx_seq_one_letter_code
_entity_poly.pdbx_strand_id
1 'polypeptide(L)'
;MKWFHKDEFRCQHCGKEGIQPEFASLLDGIRDALPGDGFPLIVSSGYRCKAHDLEKSKKVTGAHTTGWACDIALSGAQALDLIETAMKFGIKRIGVAQSGDARFIHLDQAPNFPSPAIWSY
;
A
#
# COMPACT_ATOMS: atom_id res chain seq x y z
N MET A 1 8.37 -9.95 10.99
CA MET A 1 7.76 -10.24 9.68
C MET A 1 8.72 -11.07 8.84
N LYS A 2 8.18 -11.92 7.99
CA LYS A 2 8.98 -12.80 7.13
C LYS A 2 9.49 -12.08 5.87
N TRP A 3 8.65 -11.25 5.25
CA TRP A 3 8.92 -10.66 3.93
C TRP A 3 9.23 -9.19 3.95
N PHE A 4 8.76 -8.47 4.96
CA PHE A 4 8.92 -7.02 5.06
C PHE A 4 9.72 -6.65 6.29
N HIS A 5 10.50 -5.57 6.15
CA HIS A 5 11.11 -4.87 7.27
C HIS A 5 10.33 -3.57 7.47
N LYS A 6 10.09 -3.18 8.71
CA LYS A 6 9.30 -1.97 9.01
C LYS A 6 9.89 -0.70 8.42
N ASP A 7 11.19 -0.66 8.15
CA ASP A 7 11.84 0.49 7.52
C ASP A 7 11.34 0.73 6.10
N GLU A 8 10.80 -0.29 5.43
CA GLU A 8 10.26 -0.15 4.07
C GLU A 8 9.02 0.73 4.02
N PHE A 9 8.36 0.94 5.17
CA PHE A 9 7.14 1.72 5.28
C PHE A 9 7.34 3.12 5.84
N ARG A 10 8.59 3.54 6.10
CA ARG A 10 8.88 4.85 6.69
C ARG A 10 8.44 5.99 5.77
N CYS A 11 8.04 7.10 6.39
CA CYS A 11 7.75 8.33 5.67
C CYS A 11 9.02 8.82 4.96
N GLN A 12 8.93 9.06 3.66
CA GLN A 12 10.06 9.52 2.86
C GLN A 12 10.44 10.97 3.15
N HIS A 13 9.54 11.73 3.80
CA HIS A 13 9.79 13.12 4.18
C HIS A 13 10.54 13.24 5.51
N CYS A 14 10.08 12.53 6.56
CA CYS A 14 10.61 12.70 7.91
C CYS A 14 11.23 11.43 8.51
N GLY A 15 11.14 10.29 7.82
CA GLY A 15 11.69 9.02 8.30
C GLY A 15 10.89 8.34 9.41
N LYS A 16 9.73 8.92 9.80
CA LYS A 16 8.93 8.37 10.89
C LYS A 16 8.34 7.00 10.53
N GLU A 17 8.37 6.08 11.47
CA GLU A 17 7.69 4.79 11.39
C GLU A 17 6.25 4.98 11.85
N GLY A 18 5.32 5.08 10.89
CA GLY A 18 3.90 5.31 11.20
C GLY A 18 2.98 4.22 10.69
N ILE A 19 3.54 3.18 10.06
CA ILE A 19 2.72 2.05 9.58
C ILE A 19 2.12 1.30 10.78
N GLN A 20 0.86 0.89 10.66
CA GLN A 20 0.22 0.09 11.69
C GLN A 20 0.76 -1.33 11.62
N PRO A 21 1.20 -1.92 12.76
CA PRO A 21 1.77 -3.26 12.76
C PRO A 21 0.84 -4.33 12.19
N GLU A 22 -0.45 -4.20 12.44
CA GLU A 22 -1.47 -5.14 11.93
C GLU A 22 -1.56 -5.09 10.42
N PHE A 23 -1.42 -3.88 9.84
CA PHE A 23 -1.42 -3.73 8.38
C PHE A 23 -0.16 -4.31 7.76
N ALA A 24 1.00 -4.07 8.37
CA ALA A 24 2.25 -4.65 7.92
C ALA A 24 2.21 -6.19 7.97
N SER A 25 1.63 -6.75 9.03
CA SER A 25 1.46 -8.21 9.16
C SER A 25 0.50 -8.76 8.10
N LEU A 26 -0.55 -8.02 7.78
CA LEU A 26 -1.48 -8.38 6.72
C LEU A 26 -0.78 -8.44 5.36
N LEU A 27 0.04 -7.45 5.06
CA LEU A 27 0.82 -7.42 3.81
C LEU A 27 1.82 -8.58 3.74
N ASP A 28 2.42 -8.93 4.86
CA ASP A 28 3.32 -10.07 4.95
C ASP A 28 2.58 -11.39 4.63
N GLY A 29 1.37 -11.55 5.16
CA GLY A 29 0.50 -12.68 4.84
C GLY A 29 0.08 -12.72 3.36
N ILE A 30 -0.22 -11.57 2.78
CA ILE A 30 -0.54 -11.46 1.36
C ILE A 30 0.66 -11.92 0.51
N ARG A 31 1.86 -11.44 0.84
CA ARG A 31 3.09 -11.86 0.14
C ARG A 31 3.28 -13.37 0.19
N ASP A 32 3.03 -13.96 1.35
CA ASP A 32 3.18 -15.40 1.56
C ASP A 32 2.15 -16.21 0.76
N ALA A 33 0.99 -15.64 0.49
CA ALA A 33 -0.12 -16.30 -0.20
C ALA A 33 -0.15 -16.07 -1.72
N LEU A 34 0.80 -15.32 -2.27
CA LEU A 34 0.87 -15.08 -3.72
C LEU A 34 1.04 -16.40 -4.49
N PRO A 35 0.48 -16.50 -5.70
CA PRO A 35 0.54 -17.75 -6.45
C PRO A 35 1.96 -18.16 -6.85
N GLY A 36 2.17 -19.46 -7.04
CA GLY A 36 3.46 -20.03 -7.38
C GLY A 36 4.48 -19.81 -6.26
N ASP A 37 5.70 -19.47 -6.62
CA ASP A 37 6.77 -19.14 -5.67
C ASP A 37 6.67 -17.68 -5.19
N GLY A 38 5.65 -16.95 -5.66
CA GLY A 38 5.48 -15.55 -5.35
C GLY A 38 6.47 -14.64 -6.09
N PHE A 39 6.51 -13.40 -5.68
CA PHE A 39 7.44 -12.40 -6.21
C PHE A 39 7.63 -11.29 -5.18
N PRO A 40 8.75 -10.56 -5.25
CA PRO A 40 8.99 -9.48 -4.28
C PRO A 40 7.91 -8.39 -4.36
N LEU A 41 7.49 -7.89 -3.20
CA LEU A 41 6.62 -6.72 -3.10
C LEU A 41 7.46 -5.54 -2.65
N ILE A 42 7.68 -4.59 -3.55
CA ILE A 42 8.50 -3.41 -3.29
C ILE A 42 7.60 -2.25 -2.91
N VAL A 43 7.75 -1.78 -1.68
CA VAL A 43 6.96 -0.65 -1.18
C VAL A 43 7.54 0.65 -1.75
N SER A 44 6.80 1.29 -2.64
CA SER A 44 7.19 2.58 -3.20
C SER A 44 6.74 3.75 -2.33
N SER A 45 5.68 3.57 -1.51
CA SER A 45 5.22 4.55 -0.54
C SER A 45 4.47 3.83 0.58
N GLY A 46 4.87 4.10 1.82
CA GLY A 46 4.20 3.58 3.01
C GLY A 46 3.51 4.71 3.78
N TYR A 47 3.88 4.89 5.04
CA TYR A 47 3.38 5.98 5.86
C TYR A 47 3.83 7.34 5.31
N ARG A 48 2.93 8.32 5.35
CA ARG A 48 3.24 9.73 5.03
C ARG A 48 2.82 10.60 6.20
N CYS A 49 3.74 11.46 6.66
CA CYS A 49 3.37 12.48 7.65
C CYS A 49 2.57 13.59 6.97
N LYS A 50 1.86 14.40 7.76
CA LYS A 50 1.04 15.49 7.22
C LYS A 50 1.86 16.55 6.47
N ALA A 51 3.14 16.69 6.78
CA ALA A 51 4.06 17.61 6.13
C ALA A 51 4.68 17.05 4.85
N HIS A 52 4.43 15.77 4.49
CA HIS A 52 4.93 15.18 3.26
C HIS A 52 4.43 15.98 2.05
N ASP A 53 5.28 16.16 1.04
CA ASP A 53 4.96 16.99 -0.14
C ASP A 53 3.64 16.61 -0.82
N LEU A 54 3.29 15.32 -0.81
CA LEU A 54 2.03 14.84 -1.39
C LEU A 54 0.82 15.07 -0.49
N GLU A 55 1.01 15.34 0.82
CA GLU A 55 -0.09 15.51 1.79
C GLU A 55 -0.33 16.96 2.18
N LYS A 56 0.72 17.79 2.25
CA LYS A 56 0.63 19.15 2.79
C LYS A 56 -0.32 20.08 2.04
N SER A 57 -0.58 19.80 0.76
CA SER A 57 -1.48 20.61 -0.07
C SER A 57 -2.93 20.12 -0.04
N LYS A 58 -3.22 19.01 0.64
CA LYS A 58 -4.56 18.44 0.73
C LYS A 58 -5.35 19.10 1.84
N LYS A 59 -6.64 19.36 1.62
CA LYS A 59 -7.56 19.84 2.65
C LYS A 59 -7.77 18.79 3.74
N VAL A 60 -7.86 17.52 3.34
CA VAL A 60 -7.98 16.36 4.24
C VAL A 60 -6.83 15.43 3.89
N THR A 61 -6.10 14.99 4.91
CA THR A 61 -4.98 14.07 4.72
C THR A 61 -5.45 12.73 4.17
N GLY A 62 -4.65 12.14 3.27
CA GLY A 62 -4.97 10.89 2.60
C GLY A 62 -4.74 9.65 3.45
N ALA A 63 -5.06 8.49 2.87
CA ALA A 63 -4.99 7.20 3.56
C ALA A 63 -3.60 6.87 4.09
N HIS A 64 -2.53 7.28 3.40
CA HIS A 64 -1.15 7.03 3.84
C HIS A 64 -0.81 7.64 5.20
N THR A 65 -1.50 8.72 5.60
CA THR A 65 -1.26 9.36 6.91
C THR A 65 -1.83 8.56 8.07
N THR A 66 -2.70 7.61 7.81
CA THR A 66 -3.31 6.76 8.84
C THR A 66 -2.41 5.61 9.28
N GLY A 67 -1.40 5.27 8.46
CA GLY A 67 -0.59 4.08 8.66
C GLY A 67 -1.24 2.78 8.18
N TRP A 68 -2.39 2.87 7.52
CA TRP A 68 -3.14 1.72 7.00
C TRP A 68 -3.12 1.65 5.47
N ALA A 69 -2.09 2.21 4.84
CA ALA A 69 -1.98 2.26 3.38
C ALA A 69 -0.55 2.09 2.90
N CYS A 70 -0.40 1.48 1.74
CA CYS A 70 0.87 1.43 1.02
C CYS A 70 0.66 1.36 -0.48
N ASP A 71 1.68 1.77 -1.21
CA ASP A 71 1.79 1.58 -2.65
C ASP A 71 2.86 0.52 -2.92
N ILE A 72 2.53 -0.45 -3.75
CA ILE A 72 3.45 -1.52 -4.14
C ILE A 72 3.80 -1.34 -5.61
N ALA A 73 5.11 -1.20 -5.90
CA ALA A 73 5.61 -1.01 -7.26
C ALA A 73 5.58 -2.33 -8.02
N LEU A 74 4.65 -2.46 -8.96
CA LEU A 74 4.57 -3.61 -9.85
C LEU A 74 3.54 -3.35 -10.96
N SER A 75 3.50 -4.24 -11.95
CA SER A 75 2.63 -4.08 -13.11
C SER A 75 2.21 -5.42 -13.70
N GLY A 76 1.23 -5.37 -14.62
CA GLY A 76 0.82 -6.52 -15.42
C GLY A 76 0.24 -7.66 -14.60
N ALA A 77 0.65 -8.89 -14.92
CA ALA A 77 0.15 -10.10 -14.27
C ALA A 77 0.41 -10.10 -12.77
N GLN A 78 1.56 -9.59 -12.34
CA GLN A 78 1.88 -9.51 -10.91
C GLN A 78 0.95 -8.54 -10.18
N ALA A 79 0.60 -7.41 -10.82
CA ALA A 79 -0.36 -6.47 -10.23
C ALA A 79 -1.73 -7.12 -10.05
N LEU A 80 -2.18 -7.90 -11.04
CA LEU A 80 -3.45 -8.62 -10.96
C LEU A 80 -3.43 -9.66 -9.85
N ASP A 81 -2.35 -10.44 -9.74
CA ASP A 81 -2.18 -11.43 -8.69
C ASP A 81 -2.19 -10.80 -7.30
N LEU A 82 -1.55 -9.64 -7.15
CA LEU A 82 -1.56 -8.90 -5.90
C LEU A 82 -2.98 -8.47 -5.52
N ILE A 83 -3.72 -7.89 -6.47
CA ILE A 83 -5.09 -7.44 -6.23
C ILE A 83 -5.97 -8.61 -5.80
N GLU A 84 -5.92 -9.70 -6.52
CA GLU A 84 -6.73 -10.89 -6.21
C GLU A 84 -6.41 -11.42 -4.82
N THR A 85 -5.12 -11.55 -4.49
CA THR A 85 -4.71 -12.07 -3.19
C THR A 85 -5.09 -11.10 -2.07
N ALA A 86 -4.89 -9.79 -2.28
CA ALA A 86 -5.26 -8.77 -1.29
C ALA A 86 -6.75 -8.80 -0.98
N MET A 87 -7.60 -8.98 -1.98
CA MET A 87 -9.04 -9.07 -1.79
C MET A 87 -9.42 -10.30 -0.95
N LYS A 88 -8.74 -11.41 -1.11
CA LYS A 88 -8.95 -12.60 -0.28
C LYS A 88 -8.61 -12.36 1.18
N PHE A 89 -7.71 -11.41 1.46
CA PHE A 89 -7.34 -11.00 2.82
C PHE A 89 -8.21 -9.87 3.37
N GLY A 90 -9.25 -9.48 2.64
CA GLY A 90 -10.22 -8.50 3.10
C GLY A 90 -9.89 -7.05 2.77
N ILE A 91 -8.87 -6.79 1.96
CA ILE A 91 -8.61 -5.44 1.49
C ILE A 91 -9.66 -5.05 0.47
N LYS A 92 -10.34 -3.92 0.73
CA LYS A 92 -11.47 -3.44 -0.07
C LYS A 92 -11.29 -2.02 -0.61
N ARG A 93 -10.10 -1.44 -0.43
CA ARG A 93 -9.76 -0.13 -0.98
C ARG A 93 -8.50 -0.29 -1.82
N ILE A 94 -8.66 -0.14 -3.14
CA ILE A 94 -7.60 -0.45 -4.11
C ILE A 94 -7.49 0.68 -5.13
N GLY A 95 -6.28 1.22 -5.28
CA GLY A 95 -5.95 2.18 -6.32
C GLY A 95 -5.07 1.54 -7.38
N VAL A 96 -5.32 1.86 -8.65
CA VAL A 96 -4.65 1.23 -9.78
C VAL A 96 -3.93 2.28 -10.61
N ALA A 97 -2.61 2.28 -10.59
CA ALA A 97 -1.77 3.14 -11.40
C ALA A 97 -0.92 2.26 -12.33
N GLN A 98 -1.42 2.01 -13.54
CA GLN A 98 -0.81 1.06 -14.48
C GLN A 98 -0.49 1.70 -15.84
N SER A 99 -0.36 3.03 -15.88
CA SER A 99 0.11 3.75 -17.07
C SER A 99 1.45 4.43 -16.79
N GLY A 100 2.28 4.59 -17.81
CA GLY A 100 3.60 5.20 -17.68
C GLY A 100 4.63 4.27 -17.05
N ASP A 101 5.70 4.83 -16.50
CA ASP A 101 6.83 4.07 -15.99
C ASP A 101 6.75 3.78 -14.48
N ALA A 102 6.07 4.63 -13.71
CA ALA A 102 5.95 4.51 -12.26
C ALA A 102 4.64 3.79 -11.90
N ARG A 103 4.54 2.52 -12.25
CA ARG A 103 3.32 1.73 -12.02
C ARG A 103 3.29 1.17 -10.61
N PHE A 104 2.11 1.21 -10.00
CA PHE A 104 1.91 0.67 -8.66
C PHE A 104 0.47 0.27 -8.42
N ILE A 105 0.27 -0.49 -7.36
CA ILE A 105 -1.05 -0.79 -6.79
C ILE A 105 -1.07 -0.20 -5.39
N HIS A 106 -2.09 0.60 -5.10
CA HIS A 106 -2.37 1.12 -3.76
C HIS A 106 -3.30 0.15 -3.05
N LEU A 107 -2.94 -0.24 -1.85
CA LEU A 107 -3.76 -1.08 -0.97
C LEU A 107 -3.94 -0.36 0.35
N ASP A 108 -5.19 -0.30 0.86
CA ASP A 108 -5.41 0.27 2.18
C ASP A 108 -6.59 -0.31 2.92
N GLN A 109 -6.56 -0.13 4.24
CA GLN A 109 -7.66 -0.38 5.16
C GLN A 109 -7.89 0.87 6.02
N ALA A 110 -7.67 2.04 5.45
CA ALA A 110 -7.77 3.30 6.18
C ALA A 110 -9.16 3.51 6.76
N PRO A 111 -9.27 3.83 8.05
CA PRO A 111 -10.56 4.13 8.67
C PRO A 111 -11.11 5.46 8.15
N ASN A 112 -12.45 5.59 8.18
CA ASN A 112 -13.16 6.82 7.84
C ASN A 112 -13.07 7.22 6.36
N PHE A 113 -12.73 6.30 5.49
CA PHE A 113 -12.76 6.49 4.03
C PHE A 113 -13.84 5.59 3.42
N PRO A 114 -14.42 5.98 2.26
CA PRO A 114 -15.41 5.14 1.59
C PRO A 114 -14.87 3.73 1.28
N SER A 115 -15.61 2.69 1.65
CA SER A 115 -15.23 1.30 1.42
C SER A 115 -16.48 0.45 1.16
N PRO A 116 -16.48 -0.46 0.16
CA PRO A 116 -15.35 -0.74 -0.74
C PRO A 116 -15.15 0.37 -1.78
N ALA A 117 -13.94 0.48 -2.34
CA ALA A 117 -13.63 1.46 -3.37
C ALA A 117 -12.49 1.00 -4.26
N ILE A 118 -12.58 1.34 -5.54
CA ILE A 118 -11.49 1.17 -6.49
C ILE A 118 -11.37 2.46 -7.31
N TRP A 119 -10.14 2.85 -7.61
CA TRP A 119 -9.91 4.07 -8.40
C TRP A 119 -8.66 3.93 -9.26
N SER A 120 -8.55 4.80 -10.25
CA SER A 120 -7.36 4.94 -11.09
C SER A 120 -6.72 6.32 -10.86
N TYR A 121 -5.51 6.44 -11.30
CA TYR A 121 -4.76 7.68 -11.19
C TYR A 121 -4.60 8.35 -12.55
#